data_a8cd7ad791fc218ee3a05a65b1f998b3
#
_entry.id   a8cd7ad791fc218ee3a05a65b1f998b3
#
_cell.length_a   1.000
_cell.length_b   1.000
_cell.length_c   1.000
_cell.angle_alpha   90.00
_cell.angle_beta   90.00
_cell.angle_gamma   90.00
#
_symmetry.space_group_name_H-M   'P 1'
#
loop_
_entity.id
_entity.type
_entity.pdbx_description
1 polymer ?
#
loop_
_entity_poly.entity_id
_entity_poly.type
_entity_poly.pdbx_seq_one_letter_code
_entity_poly.pdbx_strand_id
1 'polypeptide(L)'
;MEHTITESKEWPKDLEVSYHDWVVRASKNEIIEKLGFGPTKIYEDRDYNYQWNCLLDGGKYYFTIYDMSYGETPTDDEVIEWHIGFKDKYDDIHHFFPDSIEALDMIESLRERGFDVDHSETWKDFHNDGILDQIEGYIKQQMITR
;
A
#
# COMPACT_ATOMS: atom_id res chain seq x y z
N MET A 1 -14.72 1.00 11.52
CA MET A 1 -15.50 1.36 10.32
C MET A 1 -15.03 0.49 9.16
N GLU A 2 -15.95 -0.04 8.40
CA GLU A 2 -15.64 -0.90 7.29
C GLU A 2 -15.39 -0.10 6.02
N HIS A 3 -14.25 -0.32 5.39
CA HIS A 3 -13.90 0.35 4.13
C HIS A 3 -14.14 -0.57 2.94
N THR A 4 -14.44 0.02 1.78
CA THR A 4 -14.56 -0.73 0.53
C THR A 4 -13.36 -0.45 -0.35
N ILE A 5 -12.88 -1.50 -1.03
CA ILE A 5 -11.81 -1.40 -2.03
C ILE A 5 -12.34 -2.02 -3.31
N THR A 6 -12.33 -1.25 -4.39
CA THR A 6 -12.73 -1.73 -5.72
C THR A 6 -11.65 -1.40 -6.74
N GLU A 7 -11.69 -2.06 -7.88
CA GLU A 7 -10.75 -1.79 -8.96
C GLU A 7 -11.06 -0.45 -9.63
N SER A 8 -10.02 0.37 -9.83
CA SER A 8 -10.13 1.58 -10.66
C SER A 8 -9.65 1.25 -12.07
N LYS A 9 -10.58 1.04 -13.00
CA LYS A 9 -10.27 0.78 -14.40
C LYS A 9 -9.87 2.05 -15.13
N GLU A 10 -10.35 3.19 -14.67
CA GLU A 10 -9.99 4.50 -15.19
C GLU A 10 -9.25 5.26 -14.09
N TRP A 11 -8.04 5.73 -14.40
CA TRP A 11 -7.23 6.48 -13.45
C TRP A 11 -7.38 7.98 -13.70
N PRO A 12 -7.59 8.81 -12.67
CA PRO A 12 -7.69 10.26 -12.85
C PRO A 12 -6.45 10.82 -13.53
N LYS A 13 -6.66 11.70 -14.52
CA LYS A 13 -5.63 12.14 -15.46
C LYS A 13 -4.39 12.71 -14.81
N ASP A 14 -4.50 13.54 -13.82
CA ASP A 14 -3.36 14.23 -13.21
C ASP A 14 -3.03 13.71 -11.81
N LEU A 15 -3.54 12.53 -11.46
CA LEU A 15 -3.30 11.96 -10.14
C LEU A 15 -1.97 11.21 -10.13
N GLU A 16 -1.05 11.68 -9.31
CA GLU A 16 0.22 11.01 -9.06
C GLU A 16 0.22 10.39 -7.68
N VAL A 17 0.68 9.15 -7.60
CA VAL A 17 0.90 8.44 -6.34
C VAL A 17 2.36 8.01 -6.28
N SER A 18 2.88 7.90 -5.07
CA SER A 18 4.28 7.55 -4.88
C SER A 18 4.45 6.59 -3.71
N TYR A 19 5.59 5.91 -3.69
CA TYR A 19 5.97 4.97 -2.66
C TYR A 19 6.46 5.71 -1.41
N HIS A 20 5.96 5.31 -0.23
CA HIS A 20 6.31 5.91 1.06
C HIS A 20 6.84 4.87 2.06
N ASP A 21 7.53 3.84 1.57
CA ASP A 21 8.11 2.75 2.37
C ASP A 21 7.08 1.83 3.06
N TRP A 22 5.82 1.91 2.67
CA TRP A 22 4.78 0.99 3.11
C TRP A 22 4.60 -0.13 2.09
N VAL A 23 4.51 -1.37 2.60
CA VAL A 23 4.40 -2.56 1.76
C VAL A 23 3.30 -3.49 2.26
N VAL A 24 2.84 -4.34 1.36
CA VAL A 24 1.98 -5.49 1.68
C VAL A 24 2.84 -6.75 1.50
N ARG A 25 2.95 -7.57 2.54
CA ARG A 25 3.63 -8.87 2.44
C ARG A 25 2.61 -9.93 2.10
N ALA A 26 2.66 -10.41 0.86
CA ALA A 26 1.66 -11.34 0.36
C ALA A 26 2.14 -12.02 -0.92
N SER A 27 1.47 -13.11 -1.30
CA SER A 27 1.61 -13.67 -2.64
C SER A 27 0.63 -12.97 -3.59
N LYS A 28 0.88 -13.09 -4.89
CA LYS A 28 -0.04 -12.58 -5.91
C LYS A 28 -1.43 -13.15 -5.74
N ASN A 29 -1.54 -14.46 -5.50
CA ASN A 29 -2.83 -15.12 -5.29
C ASN A 29 -3.56 -14.60 -4.05
N GLU A 30 -2.83 -14.33 -2.98
CA GLU A 30 -3.43 -13.75 -1.77
C GLU A 30 -4.00 -12.36 -2.05
N ILE A 31 -3.29 -11.53 -2.83
CA ILE A 31 -3.79 -10.20 -3.19
C ILE A 31 -5.08 -10.31 -3.99
N ILE A 32 -5.11 -11.19 -4.99
CA ILE A 32 -6.31 -11.41 -5.80
C ILE A 32 -7.47 -11.87 -4.93
N GLU A 33 -7.23 -12.82 -4.05
CA GLU A 33 -8.27 -13.36 -3.17
C GLU A 33 -8.85 -12.30 -2.23
N LYS A 34 -7.97 -11.53 -1.58
CA LYS A 34 -8.39 -10.56 -0.56
C LYS A 34 -8.95 -9.26 -1.16
N LEU A 35 -8.48 -8.84 -2.32
CA LEU A 35 -9.05 -7.68 -3.01
C LEU A 35 -10.31 -8.06 -3.79
N GLY A 36 -10.35 -9.27 -4.36
CA GLY A 36 -11.47 -9.71 -5.16
C GLY A 36 -11.32 -9.44 -6.65
N PHE A 37 -10.17 -8.96 -7.10
CA PHE A 37 -9.89 -8.73 -8.52
C PHE A 37 -8.41 -8.92 -8.83
N GLY A 38 -8.11 -9.27 -10.08
CA GLY A 38 -6.75 -9.46 -10.56
C GLY A 38 -6.05 -8.14 -10.86
N PRO A 39 -4.76 -8.21 -11.26
CA PRO A 39 -4.02 -7.00 -11.58
C PRO A 39 -4.73 -6.17 -12.66
N THR A 40 -4.81 -4.86 -12.40
CA THR A 40 -5.40 -3.92 -13.36
C THR A 40 -4.50 -3.75 -14.57
N LYS A 41 -3.20 -3.76 -14.34
CA LYS A 41 -2.20 -3.64 -15.40
C LYS A 41 -1.13 -4.71 -15.26
N ILE A 42 -0.70 -5.24 -16.40
CA ILE A 42 0.41 -6.18 -16.51
C ILE A 42 1.44 -5.52 -17.42
N TYR A 43 2.66 -5.41 -16.94
CA TYR A 43 3.75 -4.80 -17.68
C TYR A 43 4.79 -5.83 -18.07
N GLU A 44 5.37 -5.62 -19.25
CA GLU A 44 6.55 -6.32 -19.69
C GLU A 44 7.68 -5.28 -19.81
N ASP A 45 8.92 -5.68 -19.67
CA ASP A 45 10.09 -4.80 -19.85
C ASP A 45 10.13 -3.56 -18.92
N ARG A 46 9.59 -3.69 -17.69
CA ARG A 46 9.66 -2.65 -16.67
C ARG A 46 10.20 -3.24 -15.37
N ASP A 47 10.49 -2.36 -14.39
CA ASP A 47 10.97 -2.77 -13.07
C ASP A 47 9.89 -3.49 -12.26
N TYR A 48 8.63 -3.35 -12.66
CA TYR A 48 7.49 -4.04 -12.05
C TYR A 48 6.64 -4.70 -13.13
N ASN A 49 5.95 -5.78 -12.76
CA ASN A 49 5.17 -6.62 -13.69
C ASN A 49 3.67 -6.49 -13.51
N TYR A 50 3.21 -6.37 -12.26
CA TYR A 50 1.78 -6.34 -11.93
C TYR A 50 1.47 -5.10 -11.13
N GLN A 51 0.31 -4.50 -11.43
CA GLN A 51 -0.17 -3.34 -10.70
C GLN A 51 -1.68 -3.43 -10.52
N TRP A 52 -2.12 -3.29 -9.28
CA TRP A 52 -3.53 -3.10 -8.95
C TRP A 52 -3.77 -1.62 -8.76
N ASN A 53 -4.74 -1.08 -9.49
CA ASN A 53 -5.23 0.28 -9.29
C ASN A 53 -6.48 0.19 -8.42
N CYS A 54 -6.41 0.75 -7.24
CA CYS A 54 -7.44 0.57 -6.23
C CYS A 54 -8.18 1.87 -5.93
N LEU A 55 -9.47 1.74 -5.71
CA LEU A 55 -10.38 2.80 -5.37
C LEU A 55 -10.89 2.56 -3.96
N LEU A 56 -10.67 3.51 -3.07
CA LEU A 56 -11.07 3.41 -1.67
C LEU A 56 -12.37 4.18 -1.44
N ASP A 57 -13.32 3.53 -0.78
CA ASP A 57 -14.60 4.12 -0.37
C ASP A 57 -15.36 4.83 -1.50
N GLY A 58 -15.49 4.14 -2.63
CA GLY A 58 -16.29 4.62 -3.75
C GLY A 58 -15.68 5.78 -4.54
N GLY A 59 -14.38 5.98 -4.42
CA GLY A 59 -13.68 7.02 -5.16
C GLY A 59 -13.18 8.16 -4.32
N LYS A 60 -13.29 8.04 -3.01
CA LYS A 60 -12.77 9.06 -2.09
C LYS A 60 -11.25 9.18 -2.21
N TYR A 61 -10.56 8.04 -2.32
CA TYR A 61 -9.10 7.99 -2.47
C TYR A 61 -8.71 6.91 -3.47
N TYR A 62 -7.50 7.04 -4.03
CA TYR A 62 -6.91 6.10 -4.98
C TYR A 62 -5.55 5.66 -4.44
N PHE A 63 -5.22 4.39 -4.63
CA PHE A 63 -3.89 3.90 -4.33
C PHE A 63 -3.54 2.74 -5.27
N THR A 64 -2.25 2.40 -5.34
CA THR A 64 -1.77 1.29 -6.16
C THR A 64 -1.03 0.28 -5.30
N ILE A 65 -1.07 -0.99 -5.73
CA ILE A 65 -0.22 -2.05 -5.20
C ILE A 65 0.54 -2.60 -6.40
N TYR A 66 1.86 -2.67 -6.30
CA TYR A 66 2.69 -3.15 -7.41
C TYR A 66 3.94 -3.84 -6.90
N ASP A 67 4.47 -4.79 -7.69
CA ASP A 67 5.74 -5.43 -7.39
C ASP A 67 6.88 -4.54 -7.89
N MET A 68 7.98 -4.51 -7.13
CA MET A 68 9.19 -3.86 -7.58
C MET A 68 10.28 -4.95 -7.65
N SER A 69 10.16 -5.79 -8.66
CA SER A 69 10.96 -7.02 -8.76
C SER A 69 12.09 -6.94 -9.79
N TYR A 70 12.32 -5.76 -10.36
CA TYR A 70 13.44 -5.48 -11.26
C TYR A 70 13.56 -6.48 -12.43
N GLY A 71 12.42 -6.75 -13.08
CA GLY A 71 12.37 -7.63 -14.24
C GLY A 71 12.12 -9.10 -13.93
N GLU A 72 12.19 -9.50 -12.66
CA GLU A 72 11.84 -10.87 -12.27
C GLU A 72 10.34 -10.93 -11.97
N THR A 73 9.60 -11.73 -12.74
CA THR A 73 8.17 -11.88 -12.55
C THR A 73 7.90 -12.72 -11.30
N PRO A 74 7.18 -12.19 -10.30
CA PRO A 74 6.83 -13.00 -9.13
C PRO A 74 5.96 -14.19 -9.52
N THR A 75 6.19 -15.33 -8.88
CA THR A 75 5.31 -16.49 -9.04
C THR A 75 4.01 -16.27 -8.25
N ASP A 76 2.97 -17.03 -8.59
CA ASP A 76 1.64 -16.83 -8.01
C ASP A 76 1.60 -17.04 -6.49
N ASP A 77 2.43 -17.94 -5.97
CA ASP A 77 2.42 -18.31 -4.55
C ASP A 77 3.60 -17.76 -3.75
N GLU A 78 4.50 -17.05 -4.40
CA GLU A 78 5.67 -16.45 -3.74
C GLU A 78 5.25 -15.23 -2.91
N VAL A 79 5.63 -15.22 -1.63
CA VAL A 79 5.38 -14.06 -0.76
C VAL A 79 6.50 -13.06 -0.96
N ILE A 80 6.13 -11.86 -1.39
CA ILE A 80 7.06 -10.74 -1.57
C ILE A 80 6.51 -9.49 -0.88
N GLU A 81 7.33 -8.45 -0.83
CA GLU A 81 6.89 -7.13 -0.39
C GLU A 81 6.37 -6.35 -1.59
N TRP A 82 5.06 -6.14 -1.66
CA TRP A 82 4.45 -5.33 -2.69
C TRP A 82 4.42 -3.88 -2.25
N HIS A 83 4.89 -3.00 -3.10
CA HIS A 83 4.89 -1.56 -2.81
C HIS A 83 3.48 -0.99 -2.87
N ILE A 84 3.18 -0.09 -1.94
CA ILE A 84 1.93 0.66 -1.96
C ILE A 84 2.25 2.08 -2.41
N GLY A 85 1.57 2.53 -3.47
CA GLY A 85 1.66 3.91 -3.95
C GLY A 85 0.41 4.68 -3.56
N PHE A 86 0.57 5.82 -2.90
CA PHE A 86 -0.55 6.68 -2.53
C PHE A 86 -0.11 8.14 -2.50
N LYS A 87 -1.07 9.04 -2.45
CA LYS A 87 -0.80 10.47 -2.37
C LYS A 87 -0.74 10.88 -0.91
N ASP A 88 0.42 11.35 -0.48
CA ASP A 88 0.62 11.86 0.87
C ASP A 88 1.67 12.97 0.83
N LYS A 89 1.71 13.76 1.88
CA LYS A 89 2.72 14.80 1.98
C LYS A 89 4.09 14.16 2.19
N TYR A 90 5.05 14.66 1.46
CA TYR A 90 6.44 14.27 1.62
C TYR A 90 7.16 15.43 2.27
N ASP A 91 7.52 15.31 3.54
CA ASP A 91 8.37 16.26 4.22
C ASP A 91 9.41 15.51 5.07
N ASP A 92 10.44 16.24 5.52
CA ASP A 92 11.57 15.64 6.21
C ASP A 92 11.22 15.11 7.60
N ILE A 93 10.14 15.60 8.20
CA ILE A 93 9.75 15.25 9.57
C ILE A 93 8.73 14.13 9.58
N HIS A 94 7.75 14.16 8.68
CA HIS A 94 6.60 13.26 8.69
C HIS A 94 6.64 12.19 7.60
N HIS A 95 7.74 12.07 6.88
CA HIS A 95 7.87 11.12 5.76
C HIS A 95 7.46 9.69 6.12
N PHE A 96 7.76 9.25 7.33
CA PHE A 96 7.48 7.88 7.76
C PHE A 96 6.16 7.74 8.51
N PHE A 97 5.50 8.83 8.81
CA PHE A 97 4.23 8.84 9.53
C PHE A 97 3.09 9.10 8.56
N PRO A 98 2.06 8.26 8.54
CA PRO A 98 0.88 8.53 7.71
C PRO A 98 0.07 9.64 8.39
N ASP A 99 0.37 10.88 8.07
CA ASP A 99 -0.27 12.04 8.70
C ASP A 99 -1.50 12.55 7.95
N SER A 100 -1.82 11.98 6.80
CA SER A 100 -3.06 12.28 6.09
C SER A 100 -4.14 11.25 6.43
N ILE A 101 -5.40 11.70 6.39
CA ILE A 101 -6.56 10.80 6.55
C ILE A 101 -6.56 9.75 5.44
N GLU A 102 -6.14 10.13 4.22
CA GLU A 102 -6.02 9.23 3.08
C GLU A 102 -5.10 8.05 3.38
N ALA A 103 -3.89 8.32 3.88
CA ALA A 103 -2.93 7.27 4.20
C ALA A 103 -3.44 6.36 5.32
N LEU A 104 -4.02 6.94 6.36
CA LEU A 104 -4.58 6.18 7.49
C LEU A 104 -5.72 5.28 7.05
N ASP A 105 -6.65 5.80 6.24
CA ASP A 105 -7.78 5.03 5.73
C ASP A 105 -7.30 3.88 4.82
N MET A 106 -6.29 4.12 3.99
CA MET A 106 -5.73 3.09 3.12
C MET A 106 -5.11 1.95 3.94
N ILE A 107 -4.29 2.27 4.94
CA ILE A 107 -3.65 1.27 5.81
C ILE A 107 -4.73 0.48 6.56
N GLU A 108 -5.70 1.17 7.16
CA GLU A 108 -6.80 0.54 7.90
C GLU A 108 -7.60 -0.40 7.00
N SER A 109 -7.94 0.04 5.78
CA SER A 109 -8.74 -0.76 4.85
C SER A 109 -8.05 -2.06 4.45
N LEU A 110 -6.75 -2.01 4.21
CA LEU A 110 -5.97 -3.20 3.87
C LEU A 110 -5.83 -4.14 5.07
N ARG A 111 -5.59 -3.59 6.25
CA ARG A 111 -5.49 -4.41 7.48
C ARG A 111 -6.81 -5.07 7.83
N GLU A 112 -7.95 -4.41 7.61
CA GLU A 112 -9.29 -4.98 7.81
C GLU A 112 -9.50 -6.22 6.92
N ARG A 113 -8.91 -6.24 5.74
CA ARG A 113 -9.00 -7.38 4.83
C ARG A 113 -8.02 -8.51 5.17
N GLY A 114 -7.23 -8.34 6.22
CA GLY A 114 -6.28 -9.35 6.66
C GLY A 114 -4.91 -9.29 6.00
N PHE A 115 -4.60 -8.18 5.32
CA PHE A 115 -3.26 -7.98 4.77
C PHE A 115 -2.25 -7.63 5.85
N ASP A 116 -1.02 -8.14 5.69
CA ASP A 116 0.13 -7.73 6.49
C ASP A 116 0.69 -6.45 5.87
N VAL A 117 0.31 -5.30 6.43
CA VAL A 117 0.76 -3.98 5.98
C VAL A 117 1.72 -3.41 6.99
N ASP A 118 2.94 -3.11 6.56
CA ASP A 118 4.01 -2.62 7.42
C ASP A 118 5.03 -1.85 6.59
N HIS A 119 6.05 -1.33 7.24
CA HIS A 119 7.20 -0.75 6.53
C HIS A 119 8.04 -1.86 5.89
N SER A 120 8.74 -1.51 4.81
CA SER A 120 9.62 -2.47 4.13
C SER A 120 10.75 -2.92 5.05
N GLU A 121 11.29 -4.12 4.81
CA GLU A 121 12.45 -4.62 5.57
C GLU A 121 13.67 -3.71 5.39
N THR A 122 13.87 -3.16 4.20
CA THR A 122 14.95 -2.21 3.96
C THR A 122 14.83 -0.98 4.85
N TRP A 123 13.62 -0.44 5.00
CA TRP A 123 13.38 0.69 5.88
C TRP A 123 13.66 0.32 7.34
N LYS A 124 13.20 -0.86 7.79
CA LYS A 124 13.41 -1.34 9.16
C LYS A 124 14.89 -1.53 9.49
N ASP A 125 15.70 -1.94 8.53
CA ASP A 125 17.14 -2.12 8.71
C ASP A 125 17.87 -0.82 9.05
N PHE A 126 17.30 0.33 8.67
CA PHE A 126 17.88 1.65 8.94
C PHE A 126 17.24 2.35 10.14
N HIS A 127 16.21 1.76 10.77
CA HIS A 127 15.48 2.38 11.86
C HIS A 127 15.33 1.42 13.03
N ASN A 128 15.37 1.96 14.25
CA ASN A 128 15.29 1.14 15.46
C ASN A 128 13.83 0.82 15.83
N ASP A 129 13.66 -0.19 16.69
CA ASP A 129 12.34 -0.64 17.12
C ASP A 129 11.53 0.43 17.84
N GLY A 130 12.20 1.34 18.54
CA GLY A 130 11.53 2.45 19.22
C GLY A 130 10.77 3.36 18.26
N ILE A 131 11.35 3.61 17.08
CA ILE A 131 10.69 4.41 16.04
C ILE A 131 9.47 3.67 15.48
N LEU A 132 9.60 2.36 15.25
CA LEU A 132 8.48 1.53 14.77
C LEU A 132 7.32 1.56 15.75
N ASP A 133 7.60 1.41 17.05
CA ASP A 133 6.58 1.47 18.10
C ASP A 133 5.90 2.83 18.16
N GLN A 134 6.65 3.91 17.99
CA GLN A 134 6.11 5.26 17.96
C GLN A 134 5.15 5.46 16.78
N ILE A 135 5.50 4.95 15.61
CA ILE A 135 4.66 5.04 14.41
C ILE A 135 3.36 4.25 14.62
N GLU A 136 3.44 3.04 15.14
CA GLU A 136 2.24 2.23 15.42
C GLU A 136 1.36 2.88 16.49
N GLY A 137 1.96 3.46 17.52
CA GLY A 137 1.22 4.22 18.52
C GLY A 137 0.51 5.42 17.93
N TYR A 138 1.17 6.14 17.04
CA TYR A 138 0.58 7.26 16.33
C TYR A 138 -0.61 6.83 15.48
N ILE A 139 -0.48 5.75 14.72
CA ILE A 139 -1.56 5.22 13.87
C ILE A 139 -2.77 4.86 14.73
N LYS A 140 -2.57 4.14 15.83
CA LYS A 140 -3.65 3.77 16.75
C LYS A 140 -4.35 4.98 17.33
N GLN A 141 -3.59 5.99 17.72
CA GLN A 141 -4.14 7.23 18.29
C GLN A 141 -5.01 7.95 17.27
N GLN A 142 -4.57 8.06 16.02
CA GLN A 142 -5.34 8.71 14.97
C GLN A 142 -6.64 7.95 14.66
N MET A 143 -6.60 6.64 14.66
CA MET A 143 -7.78 5.81 14.40
C MET A 143 -8.83 5.90 15.52
N ILE A 144 -8.39 6.09 16.77
CA ILE A 144 -9.30 6.25 17.92
C ILE A 144 -9.96 7.62 17.90
N THR A 145 -9.24 8.65 17.49
CA THR A 145 -9.72 10.05 17.56
C THR A 145 -10.50 10.50 16.34
N ARG A 146 -10.58 9.70 15.31
CA ARG A 146 -11.36 10.02 14.08
C ARG A 146 -12.87 9.77 14.28
#